data_469dd24db27a470035c8280b9558db53
#
_entry.id   469dd24db27a470035c8280b9558db53
#
_cell.length_a   1.000
_cell.length_b   1.000
_cell.length_c   1.000
_cell.angle_alpha   90.00
_cell.angle_beta   90.00
_cell.angle_gamma   90.00
#
_symmetry.space_group_name_H-M   'P 1'
#
loop_
_entity.id
_entity.type
_entity.pdbx_description
1 polymer ?
#
loop_
_entity_poly.entity_id
_entity_poly.type
_entity_poly.pdbx_seq_one_letter_code
_entity_poly.pdbx_strand_id
1 'polypeptide(L)'
;MIESSISRKVAMALSGLFLILFLAQHFTINFTSVISEDLFNKLSHFMGTNPLVQFILQPILIFGVIFHFVMGFILEIKNRRSRKVNYSYQSGISSSWISRNMFFSGIVILSFLGLHFYDFWVPEIKYKYIEFLPNDPERYYEELIHKFHNPTRVAFYSISFVFLSLHLMHGFASSFQSVGVNNKYSNTIKTIAIAFSVLVPLGFVFIAIFHYLNG
;
A
#
# COMPACT_ATOMS: atom_id res chain seq x y z
N MET A 1 -2.09 -26.53 -5.01
CA MET A 1 -3.23 -25.78 -4.41
C MET A 1 -2.99 -25.59 -2.92
N ILE A 2 -3.21 -24.38 -2.38
CA ILE A 2 -3.06 -24.12 -0.94
C ILE A 2 -4.32 -24.65 -0.25
N GLU A 3 -4.29 -25.91 0.22
CA GLU A 3 -5.50 -26.61 0.70
C GLU A 3 -5.84 -26.32 2.15
N SER A 4 -4.85 -26.12 3.04
CA SER A 4 -5.12 -25.88 4.45
C SER A 4 -5.49 -24.43 4.77
N SER A 5 -6.30 -24.22 5.81
CA SER A 5 -6.64 -22.87 6.26
C SER A 5 -5.42 -22.12 6.81
N ILE A 6 -4.46 -22.83 7.38
CA ILE A 6 -3.21 -22.28 7.91
C ILE A 6 -2.34 -21.78 6.76
N SER A 7 -2.12 -22.60 5.71
CA SER A 7 -1.31 -22.21 4.56
C SER A 7 -1.82 -20.93 3.88
N ARG A 8 -3.14 -20.78 3.75
CA ARG A 8 -3.75 -19.55 3.19
C ARG A 8 -3.50 -18.32 4.06
N LYS A 9 -3.59 -18.46 5.38
CA LYS A 9 -3.31 -17.36 6.31
C LYS A 9 -1.84 -16.96 6.27
N VAL A 10 -0.93 -17.92 6.23
CA VAL A 10 0.52 -17.68 6.11
C VAL A 10 0.83 -17.00 4.78
N ALA A 11 0.30 -17.48 3.66
CA ALA A 11 0.51 -16.88 2.35
C ALA A 11 -0.02 -15.44 2.28
N MET A 12 -1.19 -15.17 2.88
CA MET A 12 -1.75 -13.82 3.02
C MET A 12 -0.85 -12.92 3.87
N ALA A 13 -0.33 -13.43 4.99
CA ALA A 13 0.56 -12.69 5.86
C ALA A 13 1.90 -12.35 5.18
N LEU A 14 2.50 -13.31 4.47
CA LEU A 14 3.76 -13.09 3.73
C LEU A 14 3.58 -12.07 2.61
N SER A 15 2.48 -12.13 1.85
CA SER A 15 2.19 -11.11 0.84
C SER A 15 2.00 -9.73 1.45
N GLY A 16 1.33 -9.63 2.60
CA GLY A 16 1.18 -8.37 3.33
C GLY A 16 2.51 -7.80 3.81
N LEU A 17 3.38 -8.63 4.41
CA LEU A 17 4.73 -8.21 4.83
C LEU A 17 5.59 -7.75 3.65
N PHE A 18 5.51 -8.43 2.52
CA PHE A 18 6.18 -8.01 1.28
C PHE A 18 5.72 -6.62 0.84
N LEU A 19 4.40 -6.37 0.82
CA LEU A 19 3.85 -5.06 0.44
C LEU A 19 4.21 -3.96 1.45
N ILE A 20 4.37 -4.28 2.74
CA ILE A 20 4.83 -3.34 3.77
C ILE A 20 6.28 -2.92 3.53
N LEU A 21 7.16 -3.84 3.16
CA LEU A 21 8.55 -3.52 2.80
C LEU A 21 8.60 -2.60 1.57
N PHE A 22 7.80 -2.91 0.54
CA PHE A 22 7.67 -2.02 -0.61
C PHE A 22 7.13 -0.65 -0.21
N LEU A 23 6.10 -0.59 0.63
CA LEU A 23 5.50 0.67 1.08
C LEU A 23 6.50 1.54 1.84
N ALA A 24 7.37 0.94 2.67
CA ALA A 24 8.45 1.65 3.37
C ALA A 24 9.44 2.27 2.39
N GLN A 25 9.91 1.50 1.40
CA GLN A 25 10.79 2.00 0.34
C GLN A 25 10.10 3.09 -0.49
N HIS A 26 8.86 2.85 -0.90
CA HIS A 26 8.06 3.80 -1.69
C HIS A 26 7.86 5.12 -0.95
N PHE A 27 7.52 5.06 0.33
CA PHE A 27 7.42 6.25 1.18
C PHE A 27 8.75 7.01 1.26
N THR A 28 9.86 6.30 1.49
CA THR A 28 11.19 6.93 1.59
C THR A 28 11.53 7.72 0.33
N ILE A 29 11.31 7.14 -0.85
CA ILE A 29 11.57 7.83 -2.12
C ILE A 29 10.63 9.04 -2.28
N ASN A 30 9.33 8.87 -2.05
CA ASN A 30 8.39 9.97 -2.21
C ASN A 30 8.62 11.09 -1.20
N PHE A 31 9.08 10.79 0.01
CA PHE A 31 9.39 11.80 1.01
C PHE A 31 10.56 12.71 0.60
N THR A 32 11.49 12.21 -0.24
CA THR A 32 12.57 13.06 -0.79
C THR A 32 12.06 14.20 -1.65
N SER A 33 10.86 14.10 -2.24
CA SER A 33 10.26 15.20 -3.01
C SER A 33 9.99 16.47 -2.21
N VAL A 34 9.83 16.33 -0.87
CA VAL A 34 9.66 17.47 0.05
C VAL A 34 11.02 18.07 0.45
N ILE A 35 12.10 17.29 0.33
CA ILE A 35 13.44 17.70 0.78
C ILE A 35 14.25 18.30 -0.38
N SER A 36 14.24 17.65 -1.53
CA SER A 36 15.05 18.02 -2.70
C SER A 36 14.47 17.42 -3.97
N GLU A 37 14.15 18.28 -4.91
CA GLU A 37 13.74 17.92 -6.27
C GLU A 37 14.77 17.03 -6.97
N ASP A 38 16.05 17.43 -6.96
CA ASP A 38 17.16 16.68 -7.56
C ASP A 38 17.28 15.26 -6.99
N LEU A 39 17.18 15.12 -5.66
CA LEU A 39 17.23 13.80 -5.01
C LEU A 39 16.02 12.93 -5.40
N PHE A 40 14.83 13.51 -5.41
CA PHE A 40 13.62 12.79 -5.84
C PHE A 40 13.71 12.35 -7.29
N ASN A 41 14.14 13.24 -8.19
CA ASN A 41 14.31 12.94 -9.60
C ASN A 41 15.34 11.82 -9.82
N LYS A 42 16.50 11.87 -9.17
CA LYS A 42 17.55 10.81 -9.25
C LYS A 42 17.03 9.45 -8.79
N LEU A 43 16.35 9.40 -7.65
CA LEU A 43 15.81 8.14 -7.12
C LEU A 43 14.68 7.60 -7.99
N SER A 44 13.76 8.45 -8.43
CA SER A 44 12.65 8.07 -9.32
C SER A 44 13.15 7.61 -10.67
N HIS A 45 14.14 8.30 -11.25
CA HIS A 45 14.79 7.91 -12.47
C HIS A 45 15.47 6.54 -12.37
N PHE A 46 16.21 6.30 -11.28
CA PHE A 46 16.81 4.98 -11.01
C PHE A 46 15.74 3.89 -10.96
N MET A 47 14.66 4.11 -10.22
CA MET A 47 13.56 3.14 -10.10
C MET A 47 12.86 2.92 -11.45
N GLY A 48 12.74 3.97 -12.26
CA GLY A 48 12.12 3.92 -13.57
C GLY A 48 13.00 3.32 -14.68
N THR A 49 14.34 3.34 -14.58
CA THR A 49 15.24 2.95 -15.68
C THR A 49 16.09 1.71 -15.40
N ASN A 50 16.27 1.33 -14.13
CA ASN A 50 17.06 0.15 -13.79
C ASN A 50 16.39 -1.14 -14.28
N PRO A 51 17.06 -1.98 -15.11
CA PRO A 51 16.45 -3.19 -15.68
C PRO A 51 16.00 -4.21 -14.64
N LEU A 52 16.72 -4.35 -13.52
CA LEU A 52 16.32 -5.25 -12.42
C LEU A 52 15.00 -4.79 -11.81
N VAL A 53 14.84 -3.48 -11.60
CA VAL A 53 13.61 -2.92 -11.06
C VAL A 53 12.46 -3.11 -12.04
N GLN A 54 12.63 -2.73 -13.29
CA GLN A 54 11.56 -2.76 -14.30
C GLN A 54 11.11 -4.17 -14.67
N PHE A 55 12.05 -5.09 -14.90
CA PHE A 55 11.74 -6.39 -15.49
C PHE A 55 11.63 -7.51 -14.46
N ILE A 56 12.07 -7.29 -13.21
CA ILE A 56 11.98 -8.29 -12.14
C ILE A 56 11.15 -7.77 -10.98
N LEU A 57 11.55 -6.65 -10.35
CA LEU A 57 10.88 -6.20 -9.12
C LEU A 57 9.47 -5.66 -9.36
N GLN A 58 9.23 -4.90 -10.43
CA GLN A 58 7.89 -4.40 -10.76
C GLN A 58 6.89 -5.52 -11.07
N PRO A 59 7.18 -6.52 -11.94
CA PRO A 59 6.29 -7.66 -12.14
C PRO A 59 6.01 -8.45 -10.84
N ILE A 60 7.02 -8.67 -9.99
CA ILE A 60 6.84 -9.33 -8.69
C ILE A 60 5.92 -8.48 -7.80
N LEU A 61 6.08 -7.16 -7.79
CA LEU A 61 5.23 -6.26 -7.02
C LEU A 61 3.78 -6.30 -7.50
N ILE A 62 3.54 -6.20 -8.81
CA ILE A 62 2.20 -6.27 -9.40
C ILE A 62 1.54 -7.60 -9.05
N PHE A 63 2.28 -8.71 -9.22
CA PHE A 63 1.80 -10.04 -8.81
C PHE A 63 1.48 -10.09 -7.32
N GLY A 64 2.35 -9.53 -6.46
CA GLY A 64 2.14 -9.47 -5.00
C GLY A 64 0.88 -8.71 -4.62
N VAL A 65 0.60 -7.57 -5.26
CA VAL A 65 -0.62 -6.77 -5.06
C VAL A 65 -1.86 -7.58 -5.46
N ILE A 66 -1.85 -8.16 -6.67
CA ILE A 66 -2.98 -8.97 -7.17
C ILE A 66 -3.21 -10.17 -6.26
N PHE A 67 -2.15 -10.88 -5.90
CA PHE A 67 -2.23 -12.04 -5.01
C PHE A 67 -2.80 -11.69 -3.65
N HIS A 68 -2.30 -10.61 -3.02
CA HIS A 68 -2.77 -10.12 -1.72
C HIS A 68 -4.26 -9.79 -1.76
N PHE A 69 -4.69 -9.05 -2.77
CA PHE A 69 -6.09 -8.67 -2.94
C PHE A 69 -6.99 -9.88 -3.17
N VAL A 70 -6.65 -10.76 -4.11
CA VAL A 70 -7.43 -11.96 -4.44
C VAL A 70 -7.54 -12.89 -3.23
N MET A 71 -6.43 -13.12 -2.53
CA MET A 71 -6.42 -13.94 -1.32
C MET A 71 -7.26 -13.32 -0.20
N GLY A 72 -7.19 -12.01 -0.01
CA GLY A 72 -8.03 -11.27 0.94
C GLY A 72 -9.51 -11.45 0.64
N PHE A 73 -9.90 -11.36 -0.63
CA PHE A 73 -11.27 -11.55 -1.09
C PHE A 73 -11.77 -12.99 -0.83
N ILE A 74 -10.94 -13.99 -1.19
CA ILE A 74 -11.24 -15.40 -0.96
C ILE A 74 -11.42 -15.69 0.54
N LEU A 75 -10.52 -15.19 1.37
CA LEU A 75 -10.58 -15.39 2.82
C LEU A 75 -11.84 -14.74 3.42
N GLU A 76 -12.19 -13.53 2.99
CA GLU A 76 -13.39 -12.85 3.47
C GLU A 76 -14.66 -13.61 3.09
N ILE A 77 -14.79 -14.06 1.84
CA ILE A 77 -15.94 -14.87 1.40
C ILE A 77 -16.05 -16.16 2.23
N LYS A 78 -14.93 -16.86 2.44
CA LYS A 78 -14.93 -18.09 3.24
C LYS A 78 -15.30 -17.82 4.70
N ASN A 79 -14.75 -16.76 5.30
CA ASN A 79 -15.07 -16.37 6.66
C ASN A 79 -16.56 -16.03 6.83
N ARG A 80 -17.15 -15.29 5.88
CA ARG A 80 -18.60 -14.97 5.89
C ARG A 80 -19.45 -16.23 5.79
N ARG A 81 -19.11 -17.15 4.89
CA ARG A 81 -19.85 -18.42 4.70
C ARG A 81 -19.75 -19.36 5.90
N SER A 82 -18.66 -19.32 6.66
CA SER A 82 -18.44 -20.18 7.83
C SER A 82 -19.15 -19.68 9.09
N ARG A 83 -19.70 -18.46 9.09
CA ARG A 83 -20.40 -17.88 10.24
C ARG A 83 -21.82 -18.43 10.34
N LYS A 84 -22.09 -19.13 11.44
CA LYS A 84 -23.43 -19.68 11.73
C LYS A 84 -24.40 -18.67 12.37
N VAL A 85 -23.91 -17.53 12.90
CA VAL A 85 -24.68 -16.49 13.59
C VAL A 85 -24.23 -15.11 13.15
N ASN A 86 -25.19 -14.21 12.87
CA ASN A 86 -24.92 -12.83 12.51
C ASN A 86 -24.37 -12.02 13.70
N TYR A 87 -23.59 -10.97 13.41
CA TYR A 87 -22.90 -10.09 14.38
C TYR A 87 -23.79 -9.45 15.46
N SER A 88 -25.11 -9.46 15.29
CA SER A 88 -26.07 -8.88 16.24
C SER A 88 -26.14 -9.60 17.60
N TYR A 89 -25.48 -10.77 17.75
CA TYR A 89 -25.61 -11.61 18.96
C TYR A 89 -24.29 -11.99 19.62
N GLN A 90 -23.20 -11.26 19.41
CA GLN A 90 -21.94 -11.57 20.11
C GLN A 90 -21.73 -10.69 21.34
N SER A 91 -22.20 -11.20 22.47
CA SER A 91 -21.71 -10.80 23.78
C SER A 91 -20.28 -11.33 23.96
N GLY A 92 -19.29 -10.47 24.10
CA GLY A 92 -18.07 -10.76 24.83
C GLY A 92 -16.79 -11.09 24.07
N ILE A 93 -16.76 -11.34 22.76
CA ILE A 93 -15.51 -11.45 22.01
C ILE A 93 -15.40 -10.26 21.05
N SER A 94 -14.71 -9.21 21.50
CA SER A 94 -14.55 -7.96 20.78
C SER A 94 -13.59 -8.13 19.59
N SER A 95 -14.12 -8.51 18.42
CA SER A 95 -13.42 -8.14 17.20
C SER A 95 -13.45 -6.61 17.09
N SER A 96 -12.27 -5.98 16.97
CA SER A 96 -12.20 -4.51 16.86
C SER A 96 -13.03 -4.03 15.66
N TRP A 97 -13.56 -2.81 15.72
CA TRP A 97 -14.26 -2.18 14.59
C TRP A 97 -13.40 -2.21 13.33
N ILE A 98 -12.09 -1.97 13.47
CA ILE A 98 -11.09 -2.01 12.39
C ILE A 98 -11.06 -3.39 11.73
N SER A 99 -11.04 -4.47 12.52
CA SER A 99 -11.05 -5.85 11.99
C SER A 99 -12.33 -6.16 11.19
N ARG A 100 -13.49 -5.67 11.63
CA ARG A 100 -14.75 -5.87 10.91
C ARG A 100 -14.83 -5.12 9.59
N ASN A 101 -14.14 -3.98 9.49
CA ASN A 101 -14.16 -3.10 8.32
C ASN A 101 -12.91 -3.25 7.43
N MET A 102 -12.06 -4.26 7.67
CA MET A 102 -10.84 -4.47 6.90
C MET A 102 -11.11 -4.69 5.40
N PHE A 103 -12.21 -5.34 5.06
CA PHE A 103 -12.62 -5.54 3.67
C PHE A 103 -12.96 -4.20 2.98
N PHE A 104 -13.69 -3.31 3.66
CA PHE A 104 -14.01 -1.98 3.11
C PHE A 104 -12.76 -1.12 2.91
N SER A 105 -11.86 -1.10 3.88
CA SER A 105 -10.57 -0.40 3.71
C SER A 105 -9.78 -0.96 2.55
N GLY A 106 -9.79 -2.29 2.34
CA GLY A 106 -9.15 -2.94 1.19
C GLY A 106 -9.74 -2.50 -0.14
N ILE A 107 -11.07 -2.35 -0.27
CA ILE A 107 -11.72 -1.85 -1.49
C ILE A 107 -11.34 -0.39 -1.77
N VAL A 108 -11.31 0.47 -0.75
CA VAL A 108 -10.89 1.87 -0.92
C VAL A 108 -9.44 1.94 -1.40
N ILE A 109 -8.55 1.13 -0.81
CA ILE A 109 -7.14 1.06 -1.24
C ILE A 109 -7.02 0.54 -2.67
N LEU A 110 -7.83 -0.45 -3.07
CA LEU A 110 -7.82 -0.94 -4.45
C LEU A 110 -8.26 0.15 -5.45
N SER A 111 -9.30 0.92 -5.11
CA SER A 111 -9.76 2.05 -5.93
C SER A 111 -8.68 3.14 -6.03
N PHE A 112 -8.00 3.41 -4.93
CA PHE A 112 -6.85 4.30 -4.89
C PHE A 112 -5.70 3.78 -5.78
N LEU A 113 -5.36 2.50 -5.71
CA LEU A 113 -4.30 1.90 -6.55
C LEU A 113 -4.65 2.01 -8.04
N GLY A 114 -5.93 1.87 -8.42
CA GLY A 114 -6.38 2.10 -9.78
C GLY A 114 -6.10 3.53 -10.26
N LEU A 115 -6.44 4.55 -9.45
CA LEU A 115 -6.12 5.93 -9.75
C LEU A 115 -4.61 6.19 -9.74
N HIS A 116 -3.88 5.63 -8.78
CA HIS A 116 -2.43 5.77 -8.67
C HIS A 116 -1.69 5.19 -9.89
N PHE A 117 -2.10 4.03 -10.39
CA PHE A 117 -1.56 3.48 -11.63
C PHE A 117 -1.89 4.33 -12.84
N TYR A 118 -3.12 4.84 -12.93
CA TYR A 118 -3.53 5.76 -13.98
C TYR A 118 -2.72 7.07 -13.95
N ASP A 119 -2.39 7.58 -12.77
CA ASP A 119 -1.69 8.85 -12.61
C ASP A 119 -0.18 8.75 -12.89
N PHE A 120 0.46 7.64 -12.57
CA PHE A 120 1.92 7.51 -12.61
C PHE A 120 2.43 6.36 -13.47
N TRP A 121 1.88 5.15 -13.32
CA TRP A 121 2.41 3.99 -14.04
C TRP A 121 1.99 3.97 -15.51
N VAL A 122 0.76 4.30 -15.83
CA VAL A 122 0.28 4.34 -17.22
C VAL A 122 1.01 5.40 -18.03
N PRO A 123 1.21 6.66 -17.56
CA PRO A 123 2.02 7.65 -18.24
C PRO A 123 3.48 7.19 -18.45
N GLU A 124 4.09 6.55 -17.45
CA GLU A 124 5.45 6.02 -17.57
C GLU A 124 5.58 4.96 -18.67
N ILE A 125 4.63 4.03 -18.75
CA ILE A 125 4.59 3.03 -19.83
C ILE A 125 4.38 3.69 -21.19
N LYS A 126 3.47 4.66 -21.26
CA LYS A 126 3.19 5.41 -22.49
C LYS A 126 4.43 6.16 -22.96
N TYR A 127 5.09 6.90 -22.08
CA TYR A 127 6.31 7.64 -22.36
C TYR A 127 7.41 6.75 -22.95
N LYS A 128 7.67 5.59 -22.34
CA LYS A 128 8.80 4.73 -22.68
C LYS A 128 8.56 3.78 -23.84
N TYR A 129 7.38 3.18 -23.92
CA TYR A 129 7.12 2.02 -24.77
C TYR A 129 6.11 2.29 -25.90
N ILE A 130 5.40 3.40 -25.86
CA ILE A 130 4.42 3.78 -26.89
C ILE A 130 4.93 4.99 -27.67
N GLU A 131 5.35 6.05 -26.98
CA GLU A 131 5.81 7.29 -27.59
C GLU A 131 7.33 7.30 -27.83
N PHE A 132 8.09 6.41 -27.19
CA PHE A 132 9.55 6.27 -27.31
C PHE A 132 10.27 7.62 -27.10
N LEU A 133 9.81 8.40 -26.12
CA LEU A 133 10.37 9.72 -25.83
C LEU A 133 11.79 9.61 -25.26
N PRO A 134 12.63 10.65 -25.45
CA PRO A 134 13.97 10.69 -24.91
C PRO A 134 14.00 10.49 -23.39
N ASN A 135 15.06 9.85 -22.91
CA ASN A 135 15.25 9.67 -21.48
C ASN A 135 15.50 11.01 -20.80
N ASP A 136 14.53 11.45 -19.98
CA ASP A 136 14.60 12.67 -19.20
C ASP A 136 14.63 12.35 -17.72
N PRO A 137 15.74 12.55 -17.01
CA PRO A 137 15.86 12.24 -15.60
C PRO A 137 15.19 13.28 -14.69
N GLU A 138 14.85 14.46 -15.19
CA GLU A 138 14.36 15.58 -14.36
C GLU A 138 12.84 15.74 -14.36
N ARG A 139 12.10 15.00 -15.16
CA ARG A 139 10.66 15.12 -15.35
C ARG A 139 9.78 14.67 -14.16
N TYR A 140 10.27 13.79 -13.30
CA TYR A 140 9.45 13.09 -12.28
C TYR A 140 8.87 14.03 -11.22
N TYR A 141 9.63 15.05 -10.84
CA TYR A 141 9.18 16.03 -9.86
C TYR A 141 8.06 16.92 -10.42
N GLU A 142 8.21 17.43 -11.62
CA GLU A 142 7.18 18.22 -12.31
C GLU A 142 5.90 17.42 -12.54
N GLU A 143 6.03 16.14 -12.93
CA GLU A 143 4.87 15.25 -13.08
C GLU A 143 4.13 15.04 -11.77
N LEU A 144 4.85 14.89 -10.65
CA LEU A 144 4.27 14.75 -9.31
C LEU A 144 3.49 16.01 -8.93
N ILE A 145 4.09 17.20 -9.04
CA ILE A 145 3.46 18.48 -8.73
C ILE A 145 2.20 18.66 -9.57
N HIS A 146 2.31 18.48 -10.89
CA HIS A 146 1.17 18.62 -11.79
C HIS A 146 -0.05 17.75 -11.37
N LYS A 147 0.18 16.54 -10.82
CA LYS A 147 -0.91 15.70 -10.33
C LYS A 147 -1.54 16.29 -9.05
N PHE A 148 -0.75 16.85 -8.16
CA PHE A 148 -1.23 17.39 -6.89
C PHE A 148 -1.73 18.84 -6.96
N HIS A 149 -1.67 19.52 -8.10
CA HIS A 149 -2.40 20.78 -8.31
C HIS A 149 -3.93 20.62 -8.27
N ASN A 150 -4.45 19.42 -8.49
CA ASN A 150 -5.88 19.15 -8.49
C ASN A 150 -6.40 18.85 -7.07
N PRO A 151 -7.22 19.75 -6.45
CA PRO A 151 -7.68 19.56 -5.08
C PRO A 151 -8.54 18.30 -4.88
N THR A 152 -9.32 17.91 -5.89
CA THR A 152 -10.14 16.69 -5.81
C THR A 152 -9.24 15.45 -5.74
N ARG A 153 -8.15 15.44 -6.51
CA ARG A 153 -7.16 14.35 -6.47
C ARG A 153 -6.48 14.28 -5.11
N VAL A 154 -6.02 15.42 -4.58
CA VAL A 154 -5.40 15.51 -3.25
C VAL A 154 -6.35 15.01 -2.17
N ALA A 155 -7.62 15.40 -2.21
CA ALA A 155 -8.64 14.93 -1.26
C ALA A 155 -8.83 13.41 -1.35
N PHE A 156 -8.96 12.86 -2.56
CA PHE A 156 -9.12 11.41 -2.76
C PHE A 156 -7.90 10.62 -2.26
N TYR A 157 -6.68 11.08 -2.57
CA TYR A 157 -5.44 10.48 -2.08
C TYR A 157 -5.37 10.53 -0.55
N SER A 158 -5.64 11.70 0.06
CA SER A 158 -5.59 11.88 1.52
C SER A 158 -6.59 10.98 2.25
N ILE A 159 -7.83 10.89 1.76
CA ILE A 159 -8.84 9.98 2.32
C ILE A 159 -8.38 8.52 2.20
N SER A 160 -7.82 8.14 1.06
CA SER A 160 -7.31 6.78 0.82
C SER A 160 -6.16 6.43 1.77
N PHE A 161 -5.28 7.38 2.09
CA PHE A 161 -4.21 7.18 3.07
C PHE A 161 -4.73 7.00 4.50
N VAL A 162 -5.85 7.65 4.87
CA VAL A 162 -6.53 7.34 6.15
C VAL A 162 -7.02 5.90 6.18
N PHE A 163 -7.65 5.43 5.10
CA PHE A 163 -8.06 4.02 5.01
C PHE A 163 -6.87 3.05 4.97
N LEU A 164 -5.74 3.44 4.36
CA LEU A 164 -4.49 2.69 4.40
C LEU A 164 -3.99 2.55 5.84
N SER A 165 -4.01 3.63 6.63
CA SER A 165 -3.65 3.58 8.06
C SER A 165 -4.50 2.57 8.81
N LEU A 166 -5.81 2.60 8.67
CA LEU A 166 -6.73 1.64 9.32
C LEU A 166 -6.46 0.20 8.87
N HIS A 167 -6.19 -0.02 7.59
CA HIS A 167 -5.85 -1.32 7.04
C HIS A 167 -4.56 -1.88 7.61
N LEU A 168 -3.51 -1.06 7.67
CA LEU A 168 -2.22 -1.43 8.22
C LEU A 168 -2.28 -1.68 9.73
N MET A 169 -3.00 -0.87 10.50
CA MET A 169 -3.15 -1.05 11.95
C MET A 169 -3.68 -2.44 12.32
N HIS A 170 -4.56 -3.01 11.50
CA HIS A 170 -5.02 -4.39 11.71
C HIS A 170 -4.10 -5.41 11.05
N GLY A 171 -3.72 -5.20 9.79
CA GLY A 171 -3.01 -6.15 8.95
C GLY A 171 -1.58 -6.40 9.40
N PHE A 172 -0.83 -5.36 9.75
CA PHE A 172 0.61 -5.46 10.00
C PHE A 172 0.93 -6.34 11.22
N ALA A 173 0.36 -6.02 12.39
CA ALA A 173 0.59 -6.80 13.60
C ALA A 173 0.07 -8.26 13.46
N SER A 174 -1.07 -8.45 12.80
CA SER A 174 -1.65 -9.79 12.59
C SER A 174 -0.84 -10.64 11.61
N SER A 175 -0.12 -10.03 10.66
CA SER A 175 0.77 -10.75 9.76
C SER A 175 1.90 -11.44 10.52
N PHE A 176 2.56 -10.78 11.47
CA PHE A 176 3.59 -11.40 12.31
C PHE A 176 3.06 -12.58 13.14
N GLN A 177 1.86 -12.44 13.70
CA GLN A 177 1.22 -13.53 14.45
C GLN A 177 0.92 -14.73 13.54
N SER A 178 0.49 -14.48 12.30
CA SER A 178 0.15 -15.53 11.34
C SER A 178 1.37 -16.31 10.85
N VAL A 179 2.57 -15.71 10.84
CA VAL A 179 3.83 -16.41 10.53
C VAL A 179 4.51 -17.00 11.77
N GLY A 180 3.84 -17.01 12.92
CA GLY A 180 4.32 -17.70 14.13
C GLY A 180 5.21 -16.85 15.04
N VAL A 181 5.34 -15.54 14.79
CA VAL A 181 6.08 -14.64 15.70
C VAL A 181 5.21 -14.32 16.91
N ASN A 182 5.33 -15.16 17.93
CA ASN A 182 4.67 -14.98 19.23
C ASN A 182 5.68 -15.29 20.36
N ASN A 183 6.43 -14.26 20.76
CA ASN A 183 7.52 -14.37 21.74
C ASN A 183 7.61 -13.09 22.57
N LYS A 184 8.66 -12.97 23.40
CA LYS A 184 8.90 -11.81 24.28
C LYS A 184 8.95 -10.45 23.54
N TYR A 185 9.19 -10.44 22.23
CA TYR A 185 9.24 -9.21 21.41
C TYR A 185 7.89 -8.84 20.79
N SER A 186 6.83 -9.63 20.99
CA SER A 186 5.52 -9.40 20.35
C SER A 186 4.94 -8.01 20.65
N ASN A 187 5.13 -7.49 21.86
CA ASN A 187 4.67 -6.15 22.23
C ASN A 187 5.46 -5.05 21.50
N THR A 188 6.78 -5.19 21.40
CA THR A 188 7.63 -4.25 20.65
C THR A 188 7.24 -4.23 19.16
N ILE A 189 7.07 -5.42 18.55
CA ILE A 189 6.64 -5.55 17.16
C ILE A 189 5.27 -4.87 16.95
N LYS A 190 4.33 -5.07 17.88
CA LYS A 190 3.01 -4.43 17.82
C LYS A 190 3.11 -2.90 17.89
N THR A 191 3.97 -2.36 18.75
CA THR A 191 4.21 -0.92 18.87
C THR A 191 4.80 -0.35 17.59
N ILE A 192 5.82 -1.01 17.01
CA ILE A 192 6.42 -0.62 15.74
C ILE A 192 5.40 -0.68 14.61
N ALA A 193 4.60 -1.75 14.55
CA ALA A 193 3.55 -1.90 13.55
C ALA A 193 2.50 -0.78 13.63
N ILE A 194 2.07 -0.40 14.82
CA ILE A 194 1.14 0.72 15.04
C ILE A 194 1.78 2.04 14.61
N ALA A 195 3.03 2.31 15.05
CA ALA A 195 3.75 3.54 14.68
C ALA A 195 3.89 3.66 13.16
N PHE A 196 4.33 2.61 12.48
CA PHE A 196 4.42 2.56 11.02
C PHE A 196 3.06 2.80 10.34
N SER A 197 2.01 2.13 10.84
CA SER A 197 0.65 2.22 10.29
C SER A 197 0.04 3.61 10.38
N VAL A 198 0.53 4.45 11.28
CA VAL A 198 0.09 5.85 11.42
C VAL A 198 1.05 6.80 10.71
N LEU A 199 2.36 6.69 10.98
CA LEU A 199 3.33 7.68 10.49
C LEU A 199 3.50 7.66 8.97
N VAL A 200 3.54 6.48 8.34
CA VAL A 200 3.74 6.38 6.89
C VAL A 200 2.54 6.93 6.11
N PRO A 201 1.28 6.54 6.38
CA PRO A 201 0.14 7.14 5.70
C PRO A 201 -0.02 8.65 5.97
N LEU A 202 0.23 9.12 7.21
CA LEU A 202 0.23 10.55 7.50
C LEU A 202 1.34 11.30 6.74
N GLY A 203 2.50 10.69 6.58
CA GLY A 203 3.58 11.24 5.76
C GLY A 203 3.16 11.38 4.29
N PHE A 204 2.43 10.42 3.72
CA PHE A 204 1.87 10.56 2.36
C PHE A 204 0.80 11.65 2.27
N VAL A 205 -0.06 11.82 3.29
CA VAL A 205 -1.00 12.95 3.36
C VAL A 205 -0.24 14.27 3.36
N PHE A 206 0.83 14.34 4.17
CA PHE A 206 1.69 15.52 4.23
C PHE A 206 2.33 15.83 2.87
N ILE A 207 2.89 14.84 2.16
CA ILE A 207 3.47 15.03 0.81
C ILE A 207 2.42 15.59 -0.15
N ALA A 208 1.23 15.01 -0.19
CA ALA A 208 0.16 15.44 -1.10
C ALA A 208 -0.30 16.89 -0.82
N ILE A 209 -0.46 17.25 0.45
CA ILE A 209 -0.85 18.60 0.85
C ILE A 209 0.30 19.59 0.62
N PHE A 210 1.54 19.19 0.92
CA PHE A 210 2.72 20.03 0.70
C PHE A 210 2.84 20.47 -0.75
N HIS A 211 2.74 19.52 -1.70
CA HIS A 211 2.83 19.85 -3.13
C HIS A 211 1.60 20.57 -3.66
N TYR A 212 0.43 20.42 -3.04
CA TYR A 212 -0.75 21.22 -3.37
C TYR A 212 -0.61 22.69 -2.97
N LEU A 213 0.07 22.96 -1.85
CA LEU A 213 0.20 24.32 -1.33
C LEU A 213 1.42 25.06 -1.88
N ASN A 214 2.46 24.36 -2.33
CA ASN A 214 3.75 24.93 -2.75
C ASN A 214 4.09 24.68 -4.22
N GLY A 215 3.26 23.96 -4.96
CA GLY A 215 3.46 23.61 -6.35
C GLY A 215 2.70 24.48 -7.39
#